data_2a4231e64120eef5193e1dc40eab3cfa
#
_entry.id   2a4231e64120eef5193e1dc40eab3cfa
#
_cell.length_a   1.000
_cell.length_b   1.000
_cell.length_c   1.000
_cell.angle_alpha   90.00
_cell.angle_beta   90.00
_cell.angle_gamma   90.00
#
_symmetry.space_group_name_H-M   'P 1'
#
loop_
_entity.id
_entity.type
_entity.pdbx_description
1 polymer ?
#
loop_
_entity_poly.entity_id
_entity_poly.type
_entity_poly.pdbx_seq_one_letter_code
_entity_poly.pdbx_strand_id
1 'polypeptide(L)'
;MAGDKVCDYFPQTEVVTFDQANPSAILAKINDLNKKVPQLLRASDSDLRDLLSLMECATNPGREDAVTETQLDALELLLSWPDEFLFPALDILRLCLRLDVPNKHFLGAACGPAQLSRLLALTSAPKAGAAAPMLALRALCNACSRDPGRRLMRERRSRVVEGALELVGSDNRNVQVALATLLLNYAVLHSEPSSSSSSFFSAIVASRNADDDDEATTQLLSAAVALLERRPDAEAAFRLLVCVATLLLRGGDVARRLSDALGVRAHAERCAGLPGAPAKLTECARSLLAFL
;
A
#
# COMPACT_ATOMS: atom_id res chain seq x y z
N MET A 1 -6.85 -5.30 -25.36
CA MET A 1 -6.05 -4.31 -26.11
C MET A 1 -5.12 -3.67 -25.08
N ALA A 2 -3.79 -3.75 -25.27
CA ALA A 2 -2.84 -3.04 -24.44
C ALA A 2 -3.11 -1.55 -24.64
N GLY A 3 -3.51 -0.84 -23.59
CA GLY A 3 -3.72 0.61 -23.66
C GLY A 3 -2.38 1.28 -24.01
N ASP A 4 -2.42 2.17 -24.98
CA ASP A 4 -1.26 2.90 -25.47
C ASP A 4 -0.53 3.53 -24.27
N LYS A 5 0.72 3.16 -24.11
CA LYS A 5 1.61 3.70 -23.09
C LYS A 5 1.92 5.16 -23.44
N VAL A 6 1.33 6.10 -22.73
CA VAL A 6 1.48 7.53 -23.01
C VAL A 6 2.88 8.02 -22.66
N CYS A 7 3.51 7.43 -21.65
CA CYS A 7 4.91 7.67 -21.30
C CYS A 7 5.46 6.46 -20.52
N ASP A 8 6.74 6.50 -20.11
CA ASP A 8 7.37 5.41 -19.38
C ASP A 8 6.83 5.21 -17.96
N TYR A 9 6.10 6.18 -17.40
CA TYR A 9 5.65 6.17 -16.02
C TYR A 9 4.19 5.77 -15.83
N PHE A 10 3.32 5.95 -16.84
CA PHE A 10 1.88 5.64 -16.73
C PHE A 10 1.24 5.18 -18.05
N PRO A 11 0.18 4.36 -18.01
CA PRO A 11 -0.46 3.85 -16.78
C PRO A 11 0.43 2.86 -16.04
N GLN A 12 0.42 2.94 -14.70
CA GLN A 12 1.00 1.90 -13.87
C GLN A 12 0.12 0.65 -13.92
N THR A 13 0.72 -0.50 -14.17
CA THR A 13 0.00 -1.78 -14.35
C THR A 13 0.28 -2.79 -13.24
N GLU A 14 1.33 -2.59 -12.48
CA GLU A 14 1.72 -3.47 -11.39
C GLU A 14 1.74 -2.71 -10.07
N VAL A 15 1.37 -3.38 -8.99
CA VAL A 15 1.45 -2.80 -7.65
C VAL A 15 2.89 -2.59 -7.22
N VAL A 16 3.13 -1.49 -6.53
CA VAL A 16 4.44 -1.13 -5.98
C VAL A 16 4.54 -1.67 -4.56
N THR A 17 5.58 -2.46 -4.28
CA THR A 17 5.82 -3.07 -2.97
C THR A 17 7.04 -2.48 -2.27
N PHE A 18 7.06 -2.63 -0.94
CA PHE A 18 8.22 -2.33 -0.10
C PHE A 18 8.93 -3.65 0.24
N ASP A 19 10.01 -3.95 -0.45
CA ASP A 19 10.72 -5.24 -0.38
C ASP A 19 12.08 -5.17 0.33
N GLN A 20 12.65 -3.99 0.46
CA GLN A 20 13.97 -3.81 1.07
C GLN A 20 13.91 -3.97 2.58
N ALA A 21 14.78 -4.83 3.13
CA ALA A 21 14.95 -5.03 4.57
C ALA A 21 16.36 -5.43 4.92
N ASN A 22 16.69 -5.29 6.20
CA ASN A 22 17.87 -5.87 6.81
C ASN A 22 17.44 -6.87 7.90
N PRO A 23 17.33 -8.19 7.58
CA PRO A 23 16.87 -9.21 8.50
C PRO A 23 17.68 -9.24 9.81
N SER A 24 19.00 -9.08 9.73
CA SER A 24 19.87 -9.09 10.92
C SER A 24 19.57 -7.90 11.86
N ALA A 25 19.33 -6.72 11.31
CA ALA A 25 18.99 -5.54 12.10
C ALA A 25 17.59 -5.68 12.77
N ILE A 26 16.62 -6.25 12.03
CA ILE A 26 15.28 -6.53 12.57
C ILE A 26 15.38 -7.54 13.70
N LEU A 27 16.12 -8.64 13.52
CA LEU A 27 16.30 -9.68 14.53
C LEU A 27 17.01 -9.15 15.79
N ALA A 28 18.07 -8.34 15.62
CA ALA A 28 18.75 -7.70 16.73
C ALA A 28 17.78 -6.83 17.56
N LYS A 29 16.89 -6.09 16.88
CA LYS A 29 15.89 -5.28 17.55
C LYS A 29 14.82 -6.10 18.27
N ILE A 30 14.39 -7.22 17.68
CA ILE A 30 13.48 -8.17 18.34
C ILE A 30 14.13 -8.70 19.62
N ASN A 31 15.39 -9.13 19.56
CA ASN A 31 16.12 -9.64 20.74
C ASN A 31 16.20 -8.62 21.89
N ASP A 32 16.41 -7.33 21.57
CA ASP A 32 16.42 -6.25 22.56
C ASP A 32 15.06 -6.03 23.20
N LEU A 33 13.99 -6.06 22.39
CA LEU A 33 12.63 -5.83 22.87
C LEU A 33 12.03 -7.06 23.55
N ASN A 34 12.42 -8.27 23.15
CA ASN A 34 11.96 -9.54 23.74
C ASN A 34 12.20 -9.61 25.25
N LYS A 35 13.25 -8.93 25.75
CA LYS A 35 13.55 -8.84 27.19
C LYS A 35 12.58 -7.92 27.95
N LYS A 36 11.88 -7.02 27.22
CA LYS A 36 11.02 -5.97 27.80
C LYS A 36 9.55 -6.35 27.79
N VAL A 37 9.16 -7.29 26.91
CA VAL A 37 7.77 -7.78 26.85
C VAL A 37 7.46 -8.73 28.01
N PRO A 38 6.16 -8.88 28.39
CA PRO A 38 5.74 -9.86 29.39
C PRO A 38 6.25 -11.26 29.07
N GLN A 39 6.61 -12.03 30.09
CA GLN A 39 7.23 -13.35 29.93
C GLN A 39 6.42 -14.29 29.04
N LEU A 40 5.09 -14.25 29.11
CA LEU A 40 4.18 -15.09 28.31
C LEU A 40 4.19 -14.75 26.82
N LEU A 41 4.67 -13.55 26.45
CA LEU A 41 4.76 -13.08 25.06
C LEU A 41 6.19 -13.14 24.52
N ARG A 42 7.16 -13.65 25.30
CA ARG A 42 8.55 -13.72 24.84
C ARG A 42 8.72 -14.80 23.78
N ALA A 43 9.36 -14.42 22.69
CA ALA A 43 9.80 -15.35 21.67
C ALA A 43 10.94 -16.24 22.22
N SER A 44 10.87 -17.53 21.97
CA SER A 44 11.93 -18.50 22.26
C SER A 44 13.05 -18.42 21.22
N ASP A 45 14.17 -19.09 21.48
CA ASP A 45 15.25 -19.22 20.50
C ASP A 45 14.80 -19.95 19.21
N SER A 46 13.77 -20.82 19.30
CA SER A 46 13.17 -21.45 18.14
C SER A 46 12.41 -20.42 17.30
N ASP A 47 11.54 -19.63 17.95
CA ASP A 47 10.76 -18.57 17.28
C ASP A 47 11.67 -17.56 16.58
N LEU A 48 12.78 -17.20 17.23
CA LEU A 48 13.76 -16.26 16.62
C LEU A 48 14.43 -16.85 15.36
N ARG A 49 14.72 -18.16 15.33
CA ARG A 49 15.22 -18.84 14.14
C ARG A 49 14.17 -18.93 13.04
N ASP A 50 12.92 -19.22 13.40
CA ASP A 50 11.80 -19.29 12.47
C ASP A 50 11.53 -17.93 11.85
N LEU A 51 11.57 -16.84 12.63
CA LEU A 51 11.45 -15.46 12.12
C LEU A 51 12.58 -15.07 11.17
N LEU A 52 13.83 -15.45 11.47
CA LEU A 52 14.94 -15.20 10.57
C LEU A 52 14.74 -15.95 9.25
N SER A 53 14.40 -17.22 9.30
CA SER A 53 14.13 -18.04 8.12
C SER A 53 12.94 -17.48 7.30
N LEU A 54 11.89 -17.02 7.95
CA LEU A 54 10.75 -16.36 7.29
C LEU A 54 11.17 -15.08 6.55
N MET A 55 12.00 -14.24 7.16
CA MET A 55 12.55 -13.05 6.50
C MET A 55 13.43 -13.41 5.31
N GLU A 56 14.23 -14.48 5.42
CA GLU A 56 15.04 -14.99 4.30
C GLU A 56 14.15 -15.48 3.14
N CYS A 57 13.03 -16.17 3.42
CA CYS A 57 12.06 -16.54 2.39
C CYS A 57 11.48 -15.31 1.70
N ALA A 58 11.19 -14.24 2.46
CA ALA A 58 10.60 -13.02 1.92
C ALA A 58 11.59 -12.13 1.15
N THR A 59 12.89 -12.26 1.38
CA THR A 59 13.92 -11.42 0.75
C THR A 59 14.69 -12.11 -0.37
N ASN A 60 14.63 -13.45 -0.46
CA ASN A 60 15.37 -14.22 -1.46
C ASN A 60 14.42 -14.80 -2.51
N PRO A 61 14.49 -14.35 -3.78
CA PRO A 61 13.70 -14.93 -4.86
C PRO A 61 13.93 -16.44 -4.98
N GLY A 62 12.84 -17.19 -5.16
CA GLY A 62 12.89 -18.66 -5.31
C GLY A 62 12.80 -19.47 -4.01
N ARG A 63 12.66 -18.82 -2.84
CA ARG A 63 12.37 -19.47 -1.55
C ARG A 63 10.95 -19.24 -1.04
N GLU A 64 10.10 -18.66 -1.87
CA GLU A 64 8.75 -18.19 -1.51
C GLU A 64 7.83 -19.33 -1.02
N ASP A 65 8.00 -20.55 -1.55
CA ASP A 65 7.18 -21.71 -1.21
C ASP A 65 7.65 -22.45 0.07
N ALA A 66 8.72 -22.00 0.70
CA ALA A 66 9.32 -22.67 1.87
C ALA A 66 8.77 -22.16 3.21
N VAL A 67 7.69 -21.38 3.19
CA VAL A 67 7.09 -20.84 4.43
C VAL A 67 6.33 -21.92 5.17
N THR A 68 6.65 -22.10 6.46
CA THR A 68 6.06 -23.11 7.36
C THR A 68 5.05 -22.48 8.33
N GLU A 69 4.18 -23.30 8.91
CA GLU A 69 3.22 -22.89 9.94
C GLU A 69 3.93 -22.35 11.18
N THR A 70 5.01 -23.00 11.64
CA THR A 70 5.79 -22.54 12.82
C THR A 70 6.36 -21.12 12.62
N GLN A 71 6.75 -20.78 11.42
CA GLN A 71 7.22 -19.43 11.08
C GLN A 71 6.08 -18.40 11.17
N LEU A 72 4.88 -18.78 10.75
CA LEU A 72 3.69 -17.91 10.85
C LEU A 72 3.27 -17.72 12.31
N ASP A 73 3.27 -18.81 13.10
CA ASP A 73 2.97 -18.78 14.54
C ASP A 73 3.96 -17.88 15.30
N ALA A 74 5.25 -17.96 14.97
CA ALA A 74 6.26 -17.09 15.54
C ALA A 74 6.00 -15.61 15.23
N LEU A 75 5.55 -15.29 14.01
CA LEU A 75 5.18 -13.93 13.64
C LEU A 75 3.89 -13.49 14.35
N GLU A 76 2.88 -14.35 14.49
CA GLU A 76 1.67 -14.07 15.26
C GLU A 76 1.98 -13.74 16.74
N LEU A 77 2.89 -14.49 17.34
CA LEU A 77 3.36 -14.20 18.69
C LEU A 77 3.92 -12.76 18.79
N LEU A 78 4.79 -12.35 17.85
CA LEU A 78 5.32 -11.00 17.84
C LEU A 78 4.25 -9.94 17.55
N LEU A 79 3.29 -10.25 16.67
CA LEU A 79 2.16 -9.36 16.42
C LEU A 79 1.23 -9.21 17.62
N SER A 80 1.30 -10.07 18.62
CA SER A 80 0.57 -9.93 19.88
C SER A 80 1.26 -9.02 20.91
N TRP A 81 2.47 -8.54 20.62
CA TRP A 81 3.21 -7.63 21.50
C TRP A 81 2.47 -6.30 21.71
N PRO A 82 2.74 -5.59 22.84
CA PRO A 82 2.25 -4.23 23.04
C PRO A 82 2.66 -3.29 21.91
N ASP A 83 1.80 -2.33 21.57
CA ASP A 83 1.96 -1.45 20.40
C ASP A 83 3.32 -0.71 20.38
N GLU A 84 3.87 -0.37 21.54
CA GLU A 84 5.17 0.29 21.68
C GLU A 84 6.36 -0.57 21.25
N PHE A 85 6.20 -1.91 21.20
CA PHE A 85 7.23 -2.87 20.80
C PHE A 85 6.93 -3.52 19.45
N LEU A 86 5.79 -3.19 18.82
CA LEU A 86 5.22 -3.91 17.66
C LEU A 86 5.98 -3.66 16.35
N PHE A 87 6.71 -2.54 16.23
CA PHE A 87 7.26 -2.13 14.94
C PHE A 87 8.17 -3.15 14.24
N PRO A 88 9.00 -4.00 14.91
CA PRO A 88 9.79 -5.00 14.18
C PRO A 88 8.91 -6.13 13.62
N ALA A 89 7.84 -6.51 14.33
CA ALA A 89 6.86 -7.48 13.82
C ALA A 89 6.13 -6.95 12.58
N LEU A 90 5.78 -5.67 12.56
CA LEU A 90 5.19 -5.02 11.38
C LEU A 90 6.17 -4.97 10.21
N ASP A 91 7.47 -4.83 10.48
CA ASP A 91 8.50 -4.84 9.44
C ASP A 91 8.65 -6.24 8.81
N ILE A 92 8.50 -7.31 9.59
CA ILE A 92 8.42 -8.68 9.07
C ILE A 92 7.09 -8.89 8.32
N LEU A 93 5.97 -8.52 8.92
CA LEU A 93 4.65 -8.69 8.31
C LEU A 93 4.58 -8.07 6.91
N ARG A 94 5.04 -6.81 6.76
CA ARG A 94 5.02 -6.16 5.44
C ARG A 94 5.82 -6.90 4.38
N LEU A 95 6.96 -7.50 4.76
CA LEU A 95 7.76 -8.32 3.84
C LEU A 95 7.01 -9.58 3.42
N CYS A 96 6.46 -10.29 4.39
CA CYS A 96 5.81 -11.57 4.20
C CYS A 96 4.50 -11.47 3.42
N LEU A 97 3.77 -10.35 3.51
CA LEU A 97 2.51 -10.16 2.76
C LEU A 97 2.71 -10.18 1.23
N ARG A 98 3.93 -10.14 0.74
CA ARG A 98 4.28 -10.32 -0.68
C ARG A 98 4.30 -11.79 -1.11
N LEU A 99 4.28 -12.72 -0.17
CA LEU A 99 4.28 -14.16 -0.38
C LEU A 99 2.86 -14.72 -0.29
N ASP A 100 2.54 -15.74 -1.08
CA ASP A 100 1.19 -16.29 -1.17
C ASP A 100 0.71 -16.90 0.16
N VAL A 101 1.55 -17.72 0.81
CA VAL A 101 1.19 -18.40 2.06
C VAL A 101 0.92 -17.40 3.20
N PRO A 102 1.82 -16.46 3.55
CA PRO A 102 1.53 -15.46 4.57
C PRO A 102 0.38 -14.51 4.20
N ASN A 103 0.26 -14.12 2.93
CA ASN A 103 -0.85 -13.27 2.48
C ASN A 103 -2.19 -13.97 2.74
N LYS A 104 -2.30 -15.26 2.38
CA LYS A 104 -3.50 -16.06 2.64
C LYS A 104 -3.75 -16.24 4.14
N HIS A 105 -2.72 -16.46 4.94
CA HIS A 105 -2.82 -16.66 6.38
C HIS A 105 -3.33 -15.39 7.08
N PHE A 106 -2.68 -14.25 6.86
CA PHE A 106 -3.00 -13.00 7.57
C PHE A 106 -4.17 -12.22 6.97
N LEU A 107 -4.43 -12.34 5.65
CA LEU A 107 -5.42 -11.53 4.94
C LEU A 107 -6.57 -12.36 4.33
N GLY A 108 -6.61 -13.66 4.59
CA GLY A 108 -7.71 -14.53 4.21
C GLY A 108 -9.02 -14.20 4.93
N ALA A 109 -10.10 -14.82 4.51
CA ALA A 109 -11.46 -14.51 4.99
C ALA A 109 -11.61 -14.58 6.52
N ALA A 110 -10.90 -15.49 7.19
CA ALA A 110 -10.99 -15.67 8.65
C ALA A 110 -10.31 -14.54 9.43
N CYS A 111 -9.09 -14.17 9.05
CA CYS A 111 -8.24 -13.25 9.84
C CYS A 111 -8.16 -11.84 9.23
N GLY A 112 -8.34 -11.72 7.92
CA GLY A 112 -8.08 -10.50 7.16
C GLY A 112 -8.82 -9.25 7.65
N PRO A 113 -10.13 -9.30 7.93
CA PRO A 113 -10.86 -8.13 8.43
C PRO A 113 -10.33 -7.61 9.78
N ALA A 114 -9.94 -8.51 10.69
CA ALA A 114 -9.36 -8.16 11.99
C ALA A 114 -7.95 -7.58 11.84
N GLN A 115 -7.11 -8.24 11.03
CA GLN A 115 -5.75 -7.77 10.74
C GLN A 115 -5.75 -6.40 10.07
N LEU A 116 -6.62 -6.18 9.09
CA LEU A 116 -6.80 -4.88 8.44
C LEU A 116 -7.20 -3.79 9.44
N SER A 117 -8.18 -4.10 10.31
CA SER A 117 -8.64 -3.16 11.34
C SER A 117 -7.51 -2.78 12.29
N ARG A 118 -6.66 -3.75 12.67
CA ARG A 118 -5.49 -3.51 13.50
C ARG A 118 -4.45 -2.63 12.82
N LEU A 119 -4.14 -2.90 11.54
CA LEU A 119 -3.20 -2.07 10.78
C LEU A 119 -3.69 -0.62 10.68
N LEU A 120 -4.99 -0.41 10.44
CA LEU A 120 -5.58 0.93 10.41
C LEU A 120 -5.55 1.61 11.78
N ALA A 121 -5.81 0.89 12.87
CA ALA A 121 -5.70 1.47 14.20
C ALA A 121 -4.28 1.96 14.53
N LEU A 122 -3.25 1.30 13.99
CA LEU A 122 -1.85 1.69 14.20
C LEU A 122 -1.45 2.97 13.44
N THR A 123 -2.20 3.40 12.42
CA THR A 123 -1.94 4.66 11.72
C THR A 123 -2.20 5.88 12.62
N SER A 124 -3.12 5.77 13.58
CA SER A 124 -3.52 6.84 14.50
C SER A 124 -3.13 6.59 15.97
N ALA A 125 -2.43 5.49 16.28
CA ALA A 125 -2.14 5.10 17.64
C ALA A 125 -1.01 5.95 18.27
N PRO A 126 -1.28 6.78 19.31
CA PRO A 126 -0.26 7.65 19.91
C PRO A 126 0.90 6.89 20.57
N LYS A 127 0.66 5.65 21.00
CA LYS A 127 1.63 4.80 21.71
C LYS A 127 2.46 3.89 20.80
N ALA A 128 2.11 3.76 19.54
CA ALA A 128 2.77 2.84 18.61
C ALA A 128 4.18 3.30 18.15
N GLY A 129 4.63 4.47 18.60
CA GLY A 129 5.91 5.04 18.20
C GLY A 129 5.91 5.54 16.73
N ALA A 130 6.93 6.29 16.36
CA ALA A 130 7.00 6.96 15.03
C ALA A 130 7.13 5.98 13.84
N ALA A 131 7.59 4.76 14.05
CA ALA A 131 7.80 3.77 12.99
C ALA A 131 6.53 2.97 12.64
N ALA A 132 5.65 2.73 13.62
CA ALA A 132 4.49 1.85 13.43
C ALA A 132 3.50 2.35 12.37
N PRO A 133 3.11 3.64 12.31
CA PRO A 133 2.23 4.14 11.25
C PRO A 133 2.81 3.91 9.84
N MET A 134 4.09 4.20 9.65
CA MET A 134 4.77 3.98 8.38
C MET A 134 4.79 2.49 7.99
N LEU A 135 5.10 1.59 8.93
CA LEU A 135 5.17 0.15 8.67
C LEU A 135 3.78 -0.45 8.43
N ALA A 136 2.75 0.03 9.14
CA ALA A 136 1.37 -0.35 8.88
C ALA A 136 0.95 0.05 7.45
N LEU A 137 1.23 1.28 7.00
CA LEU A 137 0.98 1.71 5.62
C LEU A 137 1.73 0.85 4.59
N ARG A 138 2.99 0.53 4.84
CA ARG A 138 3.78 -0.35 3.97
C ARG A 138 3.21 -1.77 3.91
N ALA A 139 2.70 -2.29 5.03
CA ALA A 139 2.00 -3.58 5.06
C ALA A 139 0.71 -3.52 4.21
N LEU A 140 -0.07 -2.44 4.29
CA LEU A 140 -1.25 -2.23 3.44
C LEU A 140 -0.86 -2.14 1.95
N CYS A 141 0.23 -1.47 1.60
CA CYS A 141 0.73 -1.46 0.22
C CYS A 141 1.07 -2.87 -0.27
N ASN A 142 1.77 -3.66 0.55
CA ASN A 142 2.19 -5.01 0.18
C ASN A 142 1.03 -6.01 0.20
N ALA A 143 -0.05 -5.74 0.96
CA ALA A 143 -1.29 -6.51 0.92
C ALA A 143 -1.91 -6.56 -0.48
N CYS A 144 -1.68 -5.54 -1.30
CA CYS A 144 -2.17 -5.47 -2.69
C CYS A 144 -1.45 -6.43 -3.65
N SER A 145 -0.36 -7.11 -3.24
CA SER A 145 0.48 -7.88 -4.17
C SER A 145 -0.03 -9.28 -4.48
N ARG A 146 -0.80 -9.90 -3.60
CA ARG A 146 -1.31 -11.29 -3.72
C ARG A 146 -2.77 -11.39 -3.31
N ASP A 147 -3.50 -12.38 -3.85
CA ASP A 147 -4.79 -12.81 -3.32
C ASP A 147 -4.56 -13.72 -2.07
N PRO A 148 -5.40 -13.60 -1.04
CA PRO A 148 -6.65 -12.85 -0.98
C PRO A 148 -6.52 -11.38 -0.50
N GLY A 149 -5.32 -10.93 -0.15
CA GLY A 149 -5.11 -9.54 0.33
C GLY A 149 -5.61 -8.51 -0.69
N ARG A 150 -5.31 -8.71 -1.98
CA ARG A 150 -5.79 -7.86 -3.09
C ARG A 150 -7.32 -7.71 -3.08
N ARG A 151 -8.04 -8.82 -2.88
CA ARG A 151 -9.50 -8.81 -2.77
C ARG A 151 -9.97 -8.03 -1.55
N LEU A 152 -9.41 -8.30 -0.37
CA LEU A 152 -9.73 -7.59 0.86
C LEU A 152 -9.51 -6.08 0.73
N MET A 153 -8.40 -5.67 0.11
CA MET A 153 -8.09 -4.26 -0.12
C MET A 153 -9.13 -3.59 -1.03
N ARG A 154 -9.59 -4.23 -2.12
CA ARG A 154 -10.67 -3.73 -2.96
C ARG A 154 -11.98 -3.60 -2.18
N GLU A 155 -12.41 -4.66 -1.48
CA GLU A 155 -13.66 -4.68 -0.72
C GLU A 155 -13.70 -3.64 0.41
N ARG A 156 -12.56 -3.24 0.93
CA ARG A 156 -12.44 -2.30 2.06
C ARG A 156 -11.80 -0.97 1.67
N ARG A 157 -11.77 -0.62 0.38
CA ARG A 157 -11.12 0.57 -0.17
C ARG A 157 -11.44 1.84 0.61
N SER A 158 -12.72 2.20 0.72
CA SER A 158 -13.13 3.45 1.35
C SER A 158 -12.60 3.56 2.77
N ARG A 159 -12.75 2.50 3.57
CA ARG A 159 -12.25 2.47 4.95
C ARG A 159 -10.73 2.59 5.03
N VAL A 160 -10.00 1.94 4.10
CA VAL A 160 -8.53 1.99 4.09
C VAL A 160 -8.04 3.37 3.68
N VAL A 161 -8.63 3.96 2.64
CA VAL A 161 -8.27 5.31 2.18
C VAL A 161 -8.56 6.34 3.26
N GLU A 162 -9.73 6.31 3.89
CA GLU A 162 -10.10 7.20 4.99
C GLU A 162 -9.12 7.09 6.17
N GLY A 163 -8.85 5.87 6.65
CA GLY A 163 -7.92 5.66 7.77
C GLY A 163 -6.47 6.05 7.41
N ALA A 164 -6.04 5.86 6.17
CA ALA A 164 -4.71 6.28 5.74
C ALA A 164 -4.60 7.81 5.65
N LEU A 165 -5.67 8.52 5.25
CA LEU A 165 -5.69 9.97 5.14
C LEU A 165 -5.59 10.69 6.49
N GLU A 166 -5.77 10.03 7.62
CA GLU A 166 -5.46 10.60 8.94
C GLU A 166 -3.98 11.04 9.04
N LEU A 167 -3.11 10.43 8.23
CA LEU A 167 -1.67 10.76 8.14
C LEU A 167 -1.34 11.79 7.05
N VAL A 168 -2.33 12.41 6.40
CA VAL A 168 -2.13 13.39 5.31
C VAL A 168 -1.25 14.58 5.73
N GLY A 169 -1.31 14.96 7.00
CA GLY A 169 -0.52 16.05 7.59
C GLY A 169 0.88 15.66 8.04
N SER A 170 1.33 14.43 7.81
CA SER A 170 2.65 13.96 8.28
C SER A 170 3.79 14.60 7.49
N ASP A 171 4.76 15.18 8.21
CA ASP A 171 6.01 15.69 7.63
C ASP A 171 7.06 14.58 7.42
N ASN A 172 6.78 13.35 7.86
CA ASN A 172 7.68 12.23 7.68
C ASN A 172 7.66 11.75 6.22
N ARG A 173 8.79 11.94 5.52
CA ARG A 173 8.98 11.51 4.12
C ARG A 173 8.54 10.06 3.87
N ASN A 174 8.90 9.14 4.76
CA ASN A 174 8.59 7.73 4.57
C ASN A 174 7.08 7.43 4.69
N VAL A 175 6.37 8.20 5.53
CA VAL A 175 4.90 8.16 5.63
C VAL A 175 4.28 8.71 4.35
N GLN A 176 4.74 9.86 3.86
CA GLN A 176 4.26 10.46 2.61
C GLN A 176 4.44 9.51 1.42
N VAL A 177 5.61 8.89 1.29
CA VAL A 177 5.88 7.91 0.22
C VAL A 177 4.99 6.67 0.36
N ALA A 178 4.74 6.18 1.58
CA ALA A 178 3.88 5.02 1.79
C ALA A 178 2.40 5.34 1.46
N LEU A 179 1.90 6.52 1.84
CA LEU A 179 0.57 7.00 1.47
C LEU A 179 0.40 7.10 -0.05
N ALA A 180 1.35 7.78 -0.72
CA ALA A 180 1.35 7.92 -2.17
C ALA A 180 1.37 6.56 -2.88
N THR A 181 2.13 5.59 -2.34
CA THR A 181 2.19 4.23 -2.87
C THR A 181 0.87 3.50 -2.69
N LEU A 182 0.22 3.65 -1.54
CA LEU A 182 -1.07 3.02 -1.28
C LEU A 182 -2.14 3.50 -2.27
N LEU A 183 -2.21 4.81 -2.53
CA LEU A 183 -3.14 5.37 -3.52
C LEU A 183 -2.80 4.91 -4.94
N LEU A 184 -1.51 4.86 -5.30
CA LEU A 184 -1.06 4.33 -6.59
C LEU A 184 -1.46 2.86 -6.76
N ASN A 185 -1.28 2.03 -5.72
CA ASN A 185 -1.70 0.64 -5.76
C ASN A 185 -3.21 0.49 -5.91
N TYR A 186 -4.01 1.37 -5.28
CA TYR A 186 -5.45 1.40 -5.52
C TYR A 186 -5.80 1.80 -6.95
N ALA A 187 -5.09 2.73 -7.58
CA ALA A 187 -5.29 3.06 -8.98
C ALA A 187 -4.98 1.86 -9.90
N VAL A 188 -3.97 1.07 -9.57
CA VAL A 188 -3.66 -0.20 -10.27
C VAL A 188 -4.78 -1.21 -10.07
N LEU A 189 -5.20 -1.47 -8.82
CA LEU A 189 -6.27 -2.42 -8.51
C LEU A 189 -7.61 -2.05 -9.17
N HIS A 190 -7.92 -0.76 -9.21
CA HIS A 190 -9.12 -0.23 -9.87
C HIS A 190 -9.07 -0.41 -11.40
N SER A 191 -7.88 -0.41 -11.98
CA SER A 191 -7.67 -0.57 -13.42
C SER A 191 -7.69 -2.03 -13.90
N GLU A 192 -7.68 -3.00 -13.00
CA GLU A 192 -7.73 -4.42 -13.36
C GLU A 192 -9.16 -4.84 -13.71
N PRO A 193 -9.35 -5.58 -14.82
CA PRO A 193 -10.68 -6.09 -15.16
C PRO A 193 -11.18 -7.02 -14.04
N SER A 194 -12.41 -6.79 -13.59
CA SER A 194 -13.06 -7.70 -12.64
C SER A 194 -13.23 -9.07 -13.29
N SER A 195 -12.63 -10.11 -12.70
CA SER A 195 -12.61 -11.49 -13.19
C SER A 195 -13.99 -12.20 -13.17
N SER A 196 -15.09 -11.48 -12.96
CA SER A 196 -16.45 -12.02 -12.81
C SER A 196 -17.35 -11.83 -14.03
N SER A 197 -16.81 -11.59 -15.25
CA SER A 197 -17.64 -11.38 -16.45
C SER A 197 -17.80 -12.62 -17.31
N SER A 198 -18.50 -13.64 -16.81
CA SER A 198 -19.11 -14.64 -17.67
C SER A 198 -20.45 -15.09 -17.11
N SER A 199 -21.51 -14.29 -17.28
CA SER A 199 -22.90 -14.76 -17.21
C SER A 199 -23.91 -13.67 -17.56
N PHE A 200 -25.04 -14.07 -18.07
CA PHE A 200 -26.21 -13.32 -18.57
C PHE A 200 -26.83 -12.26 -17.59
N PHE A 201 -26.35 -12.16 -16.34
CA PHE A 201 -26.68 -11.12 -15.37
C PHE A 201 -25.88 -9.81 -15.58
N SER A 202 -25.15 -9.70 -16.68
CA SER A 202 -24.11 -8.70 -16.95
C SER A 202 -24.60 -7.24 -16.96
N ALA A 203 -25.84 -6.94 -17.34
CA ALA A 203 -26.27 -5.55 -17.47
C ALA A 203 -26.59 -4.86 -16.11
N ILE A 204 -27.19 -5.59 -15.15
CA ILE A 204 -27.49 -5.05 -13.81
C ILE A 204 -26.23 -4.98 -12.96
N VAL A 205 -25.33 -5.95 -13.10
CA VAL A 205 -24.02 -5.95 -12.46
C VAL A 205 -23.12 -4.86 -13.07
N ALA A 206 -23.17 -4.64 -14.36
CA ALA A 206 -22.39 -3.59 -15.04
C ALA A 206 -22.84 -2.16 -14.62
N SER A 207 -24.12 -1.92 -14.39
CA SER A 207 -24.59 -0.61 -13.88
C SER A 207 -24.14 -0.35 -12.44
N ARG A 208 -24.19 -1.36 -11.57
CA ARG A 208 -23.67 -1.23 -10.19
C ARG A 208 -22.17 -1.09 -10.14
N ASN A 209 -21.45 -1.76 -11.06
CA ASN A 209 -20.00 -1.63 -11.16
C ASN A 209 -19.59 -0.23 -11.66
N ALA A 210 -20.37 0.39 -12.55
CA ALA A 210 -20.07 1.73 -13.05
C ALA A 210 -20.17 2.80 -11.93
N ASP A 211 -21.22 2.74 -11.10
CA ASP A 211 -21.39 3.67 -9.98
C ASP A 211 -20.27 3.49 -8.93
N ASP A 212 -19.86 2.25 -8.63
CA ASP A 212 -18.77 1.93 -7.70
C ASP A 212 -17.40 2.33 -8.28
N ASP A 213 -17.22 2.20 -9.59
CA ASP A 213 -16.03 2.64 -10.31
C ASP A 213 -15.89 4.18 -10.30
N ASP A 214 -16.99 4.92 -10.49
CA ASP A 214 -17.02 6.37 -10.43
C ASP A 214 -16.76 6.89 -9.00
N GLU A 215 -17.33 6.22 -7.99
CA GLU A 215 -17.07 6.52 -6.57
C GLU A 215 -15.59 6.26 -6.24
N ALA A 216 -15.03 5.12 -6.67
CA ALA A 216 -13.64 4.80 -6.48
C ALA A 216 -12.71 5.84 -7.10
N THR A 217 -12.97 6.20 -8.36
CA THR A 217 -12.22 7.23 -9.09
C THR A 217 -12.27 8.56 -8.35
N THR A 218 -13.45 8.97 -7.90
CA THR A 218 -13.66 10.22 -7.16
C THR A 218 -12.89 10.24 -5.85
N GLN A 219 -12.99 9.17 -5.06
CA GLN A 219 -12.28 9.05 -3.79
C GLN A 219 -10.76 9.09 -3.97
N LEU A 220 -10.23 8.32 -4.92
CA LEU A 220 -8.79 8.19 -5.13
C LEU A 220 -8.18 9.48 -5.72
N LEU A 221 -8.84 10.12 -6.68
CA LEU A 221 -8.39 11.41 -7.24
C LEU A 221 -8.40 12.50 -6.18
N SER A 222 -9.49 12.63 -5.42
CA SER A 222 -9.59 13.62 -4.33
C SER A 222 -8.51 13.41 -3.28
N ALA A 223 -8.25 12.17 -2.87
CA ALA A 223 -7.19 11.82 -1.93
C ALA A 223 -5.79 12.15 -2.48
N ALA A 224 -5.53 11.83 -3.74
CA ALA A 224 -4.23 12.11 -4.37
C ALA A 224 -3.97 13.63 -4.48
N VAL A 225 -4.99 14.41 -4.85
CA VAL A 225 -4.87 15.87 -4.93
C VAL A 225 -4.69 16.48 -3.55
N ALA A 226 -5.45 16.05 -2.53
CA ALA A 226 -5.28 16.53 -1.16
C ALA A 226 -3.84 16.31 -0.64
N LEU A 227 -3.20 15.20 -0.99
CA LEU A 227 -1.79 14.96 -0.68
C LEU A 227 -0.85 15.86 -1.50
N LEU A 228 -1.13 16.10 -2.80
CA LEU A 228 -0.34 17.02 -3.64
C LEU A 228 -0.40 18.46 -3.16
N GLU A 229 -1.52 18.91 -2.59
CA GLU A 229 -1.69 20.23 -1.97
C GLU A 229 -0.73 20.45 -0.80
N ARG A 230 -0.42 19.40 -0.05
CA ARG A 230 0.54 19.45 1.08
C ARG A 230 1.99 19.60 0.65
N ARG A 231 2.28 19.60 -0.66
CA ARG A 231 3.65 19.67 -1.23
C ARG A 231 4.57 18.60 -0.65
N PRO A 232 4.23 17.33 -0.86
CA PRO A 232 4.98 16.23 -0.27
C PRO A 232 6.40 16.11 -0.85
N ASP A 233 7.19 15.20 -0.27
CA ASP A 233 8.51 14.82 -0.82
C ASP A 233 8.42 14.48 -2.32
N ALA A 234 9.50 14.71 -3.05
CA ALA A 234 9.56 14.53 -4.51
C ALA A 234 9.20 13.10 -4.96
N GLU A 235 9.57 12.07 -4.19
CA GLU A 235 9.19 10.69 -4.48
C GLU A 235 7.69 10.45 -4.28
N ALA A 236 7.12 10.99 -3.21
CA ALA A 236 5.68 10.92 -2.98
C ALA A 236 4.91 11.69 -4.06
N ALA A 237 5.35 12.91 -4.41
CA ALA A 237 4.75 13.69 -5.50
C ALA A 237 4.78 12.94 -6.83
N PHE A 238 5.90 12.30 -7.16
CA PHE A 238 6.02 11.46 -8.37
C PHE A 238 4.98 10.34 -8.37
N ARG A 239 4.86 9.56 -7.29
CA ARG A 239 3.89 8.46 -7.19
C ARG A 239 2.44 8.94 -7.27
N LEU A 240 2.15 10.11 -6.69
CA LEU A 240 0.82 10.72 -6.79
C LEU A 240 0.48 11.16 -8.20
N LEU A 241 1.44 11.74 -8.96
CA LEU A 241 1.22 12.09 -10.37
C LEU A 241 0.99 10.84 -11.22
N VAL A 242 1.75 9.75 -10.98
CA VAL A 242 1.51 8.46 -11.66
C VAL A 242 0.14 7.88 -11.30
N CYS A 243 -0.28 7.98 -10.03
CA CYS A 243 -1.62 7.58 -9.59
C CYS A 243 -2.71 8.35 -10.34
N VAL A 244 -2.63 9.69 -10.33
CA VAL A 244 -3.58 10.57 -11.02
C VAL A 244 -3.64 10.25 -12.52
N ALA A 245 -2.48 10.15 -13.19
CA ALA A 245 -2.41 9.81 -14.61
C ALA A 245 -3.02 8.43 -14.92
N THR A 246 -2.77 7.44 -14.08
CA THR A 246 -3.33 6.08 -14.22
C THR A 246 -4.86 6.11 -14.11
N LEU A 247 -5.40 6.86 -13.14
CA LEU A 247 -6.85 7.05 -12.97
C LEU A 247 -7.48 7.80 -14.16
N LEU A 248 -6.83 8.85 -14.66
CA LEU A 248 -7.32 9.61 -15.80
C LEU A 248 -7.40 8.80 -17.10
N LEU A 249 -6.42 7.90 -17.30
CA LEU A 249 -6.42 7.02 -18.47
C LEU A 249 -7.50 5.93 -18.41
N ARG A 250 -8.02 5.61 -17.24
CA ARG A 250 -8.96 4.50 -17.01
C ARG A 250 -10.37 4.96 -16.62
N GLY A 251 -10.48 6.09 -15.92
CA GLY A 251 -11.73 6.59 -15.33
C GLY A 251 -12.62 7.42 -16.26
N GLY A 252 -12.32 7.45 -17.57
CA GLY A 252 -13.20 8.08 -18.57
C GLY A 252 -13.51 9.56 -18.32
N ASP A 253 -14.76 9.96 -18.63
CA ASP A 253 -15.19 11.36 -18.55
C ASP A 253 -15.34 11.86 -17.10
N VAL A 254 -15.64 10.97 -16.13
CA VAL A 254 -15.74 11.34 -14.72
C VAL A 254 -14.38 11.76 -14.21
N ALA A 255 -13.34 10.97 -14.45
CA ALA A 255 -11.97 11.30 -14.04
C ALA A 255 -11.49 12.63 -14.66
N ARG A 256 -11.81 12.90 -15.94
CA ARG A 256 -11.43 14.15 -16.61
C ARG A 256 -12.10 15.36 -15.98
N ARG A 257 -13.44 15.36 -15.86
CA ARG A 257 -14.20 16.45 -15.23
C ARG A 257 -13.73 16.73 -13.81
N LEU A 258 -13.46 15.66 -13.05
CA LEU A 258 -13.00 15.79 -11.67
C LEU A 258 -11.57 16.35 -11.61
N SER A 259 -10.68 15.97 -12.53
CA SER A 259 -9.32 16.52 -12.59
C SER A 259 -9.29 18.02 -12.84
N ASP A 260 -10.21 18.51 -13.70
CA ASP A 260 -10.36 19.95 -13.94
C ASP A 260 -10.88 20.67 -12.69
N ALA A 261 -11.92 20.12 -12.05
CA ALA A 261 -12.51 20.68 -10.83
C ALA A 261 -11.52 20.73 -9.65
N LEU A 262 -10.66 19.71 -9.53
CA LEU A 262 -9.62 19.62 -8.50
C LEU A 262 -8.32 20.34 -8.85
N GLY A 263 -8.21 20.96 -10.02
CA GLY A 263 -7.04 21.73 -10.42
C GLY A 263 -5.77 20.90 -10.62
N VAL A 264 -5.90 19.65 -11.09
CA VAL A 264 -4.77 18.72 -11.31
C VAL A 264 -3.68 19.36 -12.17
N ARG A 265 -4.05 20.16 -13.20
CA ARG A 265 -3.11 20.86 -14.07
C ARG A 265 -2.15 21.75 -13.27
N ALA A 266 -2.65 22.56 -12.32
CA ALA A 266 -1.84 23.46 -11.51
C ALA A 266 -0.83 22.67 -10.62
N HIS A 267 -1.23 21.50 -10.11
CA HIS A 267 -0.33 20.64 -9.36
C HIS A 267 0.77 20.05 -10.23
N ALA A 268 0.44 19.61 -11.45
CA ALA A 268 1.41 19.11 -12.42
C ALA A 268 2.39 20.21 -12.88
N GLU A 269 1.91 21.42 -13.19
CA GLU A 269 2.74 22.58 -13.54
C GLU A 269 3.75 22.91 -12.42
N ARG A 270 3.29 22.94 -11.17
CA ARG A 270 4.16 23.14 -10.02
C ARG A 270 5.25 22.07 -9.93
N CYS A 271 4.91 20.80 -10.11
CA CYS A 271 5.89 19.72 -10.08
C CYS A 271 6.87 19.78 -11.25
N ALA A 272 6.41 20.15 -12.45
CA ALA A 272 7.25 20.33 -13.64
C ALA A 272 8.26 21.47 -13.51
N GLY A 273 7.88 22.54 -12.78
CA GLY A 273 8.70 23.74 -12.54
C GLY A 273 9.49 23.74 -11.23
N LEU A 274 9.48 22.63 -10.45
CA LEU A 274 10.14 22.61 -9.14
C LEU A 274 11.67 22.60 -9.30
N PRO A 275 12.38 23.63 -8.81
CA PRO A 275 13.83 23.72 -8.93
C PRO A 275 14.52 22.55 -8.20
N GLY A 276 15.49 21.90 -8.87
CA GLY A 276 16.24 20.78 -8.29
C GLY A 276 15.45 19.48 -8.12
N ALA A 277 14.24 19.38 -8.65
CA ALA A 277 13.47 18.15 -8.61
C ALA A 277 14.14 17.03 -9.41
N PRO A 278 13.98 15.76 -9.00
CA PRO A 278 14.44 14.61 -9.79
C PRO A 278 13.83 14.60 -11.21
N ALA A 279 14.63 14.23 -12.21
CA ALA A 279 14.21 14.21 -13.62
C ALA A 279 12.90 13.44 -13.82
N LYS A 280 12.74 12.27 -13.19
CA LYS A 280 11.52 11.46 -13.28
C LYS A 280 10.24 12.20 -12.85
N LEU A 281 10.32 13.08 -11.83
CA LEU A 281 9.17 13.86 -11.38
C LEU A 281 8.80 14.92 -12.44
N THR A 282 9.78 15.65 -12.94
CA THR A 282 9.54 16.71 -13.93
C THR A 282 9.09 16.17 -15.28
N GLU A 283 9.63 15.03 -15.70
CA GLU A 283 9.22 14.33 -16.93
C GLU A 283 7.79 13.78 -16.82
N CYS A 284 7.48 13.08 -15.71
CA CYS A 284 6.13 12.59 -15.44
C CYS A 284 5.10 13.73 -15.42
N ALA A 285 5.43 14.84 -14.75
CA ALA A 285 4.57 16.02 -14.68
C ALA A 285 4.32 16.64 -16.08
N ARG A 286 5.36 16.78 -16.93
CA ARG A 286 5.22 17.27 -18.30
C ARG A 286 4.38 16.32 -19.16
N SER A 287 4.60 15.01 -19.02
CA SER A 287 3.79 14.01 -19.76
C SER A 287 2.31 14.07 -19.35
N LEU A 288 2.03 14.26 -18.06
CA LEU A 288 0.66 14.45 -17.57
C LEU A 288 0.04 15.74 -18.11
N LEU A 289 0.78 16.87 -18.13
CA LEU A 289 0.32 18.13 -18.72
C LEU A 289 -0.01 18.04 -20.21
N ALA A 290 0.74 17.23 -20.96
CA ALA A 290 0.46 17.00 -22.38
C ALA A 290 -0.79 16.12 -22.57
N PHE A 291 -1.19 15.36 -21.58
CA PHE A 291 -2.37 14.51 -21.62
C PHE A 291 -3.65 15.24 -21.12
N LEU A 292 -3.54 16.20 -20.22
CA LEU A 292 -4.62 17.07 -19.73
C LEU A 292 -4.99 18.16 -20.75
#